data_ff3f19abb85bd886982c9503a9477403
#
_entry.id   ff3f19abb85bd886982c9503a9477403
#
_cell.length_a   1.000
_cell.length_b   1.000
_cell.length_c   1.000
_cell.angle_alpha   90.00
_cell.angle_beta   90.00
_cell.angle_gamma   90.00
#
_symmetry.space_group_name_H-M   'P 1'
#
loop_
_entity.id
_entity.type
_entity.pdbx_description
1 polymer ?
#
loop_
_entity_poly.entity_id
_entity_poly.type
_entity_poly.pdbx_seq_one_letter_code
_entity_poly.pdbx_strand_id
1 'polypeptide(L)'
;MYKVDIKADLVLLVGDSALSLFDYFEVDELHGLNRIDCLKRIKEGGTYIDGMCNQLPTDSKKYYLFINKSAITNDLLIDFGLIFHESTHYYFRKYYDTLKENEENLITESEQLAIKISKICLKS
;
A
#
# COMPACT_ATOMS: atom_id res chain seq x y z
N MET A 1 11.39 -3.44 7.69
CA MET A 1 10.68 -3.11 6.43
C MET A 1 11.19 -3.98 5.30
N TYR A 2 10.30 -4.71 4.69
CA TYR A 2 10.60 -5.54 3.52
C TYR A 2 10.25 -4.77 2.26
N LYS A 3 11.19 -4.63 1.33
CA LYS A 3 11.05 -3.85 0.11
C LYS A 3 11.18 -4.74 -1.12
N VAL A 4 10.25 -4.60 -2.06
CA VAL A 4 10.31 -5.29 -3.35
C VAL A 4 10.02 -4.31 -4.48
N ASP A 5 10.91 -4.23 -5.46
CA ASP A 5 10.67 -3.48 -6.69
C ASP A 5 9.78 -4.33 -7.60
N ILE A 6 8.49 -3.97 -7.69
CA ILE A 6 7.50 -4.72 -8.47
C ILE A 6 7.57 -4.34 -9.94
N LYS A 7 7.64 -3.04 -10.21
CA LYS A 7 7.74 -2.43 -11.54
C LYS A 7 8.74 -1.29 -11.47
N ALA A 8 9.13 -0.74 -12.63
CA ALA A 8 10.05 0.38 -12.67
C ALA A 8 9.58 1.58 -11.85
N ASP A 9 8.28 1.78 -11.74
CA ASP A 9 7.68 2.89 -11.01
C ASP A 9 6.87 2.48 -9.77
N LEU A 10 6.95 1.21 -9.36
CA LEU A 10 6.17 0.71 -8.22
C LEU A 10 7.04 -0.08 -7.26
N VAL A 11 7.12 0.39 -6.03
CA VAL A 11 7.82 -0.26 -4.92
C VAL A 11 6.80 -0.77 -3.91
N LEU A 12 6.88 -2.06 -3.58
CA LEU A 12 6.11 -2.64 -2.49
C LEU A 12 6.91 -2.53 -1.20
N LEU A 13 6.28 -2.00 -0.16
CA LEU A 13 6.83 -1.95 1.20
C LEU A 13 5.93 -2.77 2.11
N VAL A 14 6.50 -3.70 2.84
CA VAL A 14 5.76 -4.52 3.81
C VAL A 14 6.39 -4.29 5.18
N GLY A 15 5.64 -3.76 6.11
CA GLY A 15 6.11 -3.44 7.45
C GLY A 15 5.30 -4.11 8.53
N ASP A 16 5.89 -4.28 9.72
CA ASP A 16 5.23 -4.91 10.86
C ASP A 16 4.21 -4.02 11.55
N SER A 17 4.32 -2.70 11.33
CA SER A 17 3.36 -1.72 11.83
C SER A 17 3.39 -0.49 10.94
N ALA A 18 2.41 0.40 11.11
CA ALA A 18 2.37 1.68 10.39
C ALA A 18 3.58 2.56 10.70
N LEU A 19 4.22 2.41 11.86
CA LEU A 19 5.46 3.13 12.21
C LEU A 19 6.59 2.83 11.23
N SER A 20 6.63 1.63 10.68
CA SER A 20 7.63 1.23 9.69
C SER A 20 7.69 2.17 8.50
N LEU A 21 6.53 2.73 8.11
CA LEU A 21 6.44 3.65 6.98
C LEU A 21 7.15 4.97 7.27
N PHE A 22 6.91 5.55 8.46
CA PHE A 22 7.59 6.78 8.88
C PHE A 22 9.09 6.58 9.05
N ASP A 23 9.49 5.45 9.61
CA ASP A 23 10.91 5.10 9.80
C ASP A 23 11.62 4.90 8.47
N TYR A 24 10.98 4.25 7.52
CA TYR A 24 11.55 4.00 6.20
C TYR A 24 11.86 5.30 5.45
N PHE A 25 10.92 6.25 5.47
CA PHE A 25 11.08 7.54 4.81
C PHE A 25 11.77 8.59 5.67
N GLU A 26 12.07 8.27 6.93
CA GLU A 26 12.70 9.18 7.91
C GLU A 26 11.92 10.49 8.05
N VAL A 27 10.59 10.39 8.16
CA VAL A 27 9.69 11.53 8.27
C VAL A 27 8.74 11.36 9.46
N ASP A 28 8.21 12.49 9.96
CA ASP A 28 7.20 12.49 11.02
C ASP A 28 5.80 12.65 10.45
N GLU A 29 5.68 13.16 9.23
CA GLU A 29 4.41 13.35 8.54
C GLU A 29 4.50 12.85 7.10
N LEU A 30 3.41 12.25 6.61
CA LEU A 30 3.32 11.72 5.25
C LEU A 30 1.86 11.67 4.81
N HIS A 31 1.51 12.47 3.79
CA HIS A 31 0.16 12.49 3.19
C HIS A 31 -0.97 12.63 4.22
N GLY A 32 -0.83 13.57 5.15
CA GLY A 32 -1.82 13.80 6.20
C GLY A 32 -1.75 12.84 7.37
N LEU A 33 -0.90 11.83 7.30
CA LEU A 33 -0.60 10.91 8.40
C LEU A 33 0.55 11.45 9.22
N ASN A 34 0.56 11.22 10.53
CA ASN A 34 1.67 11.65 11.38
C ASN A 34 2.05 10.59 12.41
N ARG A 35 3.32 10.63 12.80
CA ARG A 35 3.91 9.66 13.72
C ARG A 35 3.26 9.68 15.10
N ILE A 36 2.90 10.86 15.61
CA ILE A 36 2.33 11.01 16.94
C ILE A 36 0.96 10.32 17.03
N ASP A 37 0.09 10.58 16.04
CA ASP A 37 -1.23 9.93 15.96
C ASP A 37 -1.09 8.43 15.74
N CYS A 38 -0.11 8.02 14.95
CA CYS A 38 0.20 6.62 14.72
C CYS A 38 0.56 5.89 16.02
N LEU A 39 1.48 6.46 16.81
CA LEU A 39 1.88 5.90 18.11
C LEU A 39 0.69 5.81 19.06
N LYS A 40 -0.14 6.85 19.11
CA LYS A 40 -1.33 6.87 19.96
C LYS A 40 -2.30 5.74 19.57
N ARG A 41 -2.54 5.59 18.27
CA ARG A 41 -3.47 4.57 17.77
C ARG A 41 -2.95 3.15 18.06
N ILE A 42 -1.66 2.92 17.90
CA ILE A 42 -1.04 1.63 18.20
C ILE A 42 -1.16 1.30 19.70
N LYS A 43 -0.97 2.29 20.57
CA LYS A 43 -1.16 2.10 22.02
C LYS A 43 -2.59 1.72 22.38
N GLU A 44 -3.55 2.17 21.59
CA GLU A 44 -4.98 1.86 21.77
C GLU A 44 -5.36 0.51 21.12
N GLY A 45 -4.40 -0.22 20.55
CA GLY A 45 -4.63 -1.52 19.93
C GLY A 45 -5.04 -1.46 18.47
N GLY A 46 -5.01 -0.28 17.83
CA GLY A 46 -5.35 -0.13 16.43
C GLY A 46 -4.14 -0.24 15.52
N THR A 47 -4.39 -0.32 14.22
CA THR A 47 -3.35 -0.43 13.18
C THR A 47 -2.95 0.91 12.58
N TYR A 48 -3.72 1.96 12.80
CA TYR A 48 -3.63 3.30 12.23
C TYR A 48 -3.98 3.32 10.74
N ILE A 49 -3.19 2.63 9.90
CA ILE A 49 -3.51 2.38 8.49
C ILE A 49 -3.20 0.92 8.18
N ASP A 50 -4.02 0.33 7.32
CA ASP A 50 -3.84 -1.05 6.87
C ASP A 50 -2.96 -1.13 5.64
N GLY A 51 -3.01 -0.10 4.82
CA GLY A 51 -2.20 0.04 3.62
C GLY A 51 -2.22 1.47 3.11
N MET A 52 -1.38 1.73 2.13
CA MET A 52 -1.30 3.03 1.45
C MET A 52 -0.69 2.83 0.07
N CYS A 53 -1.17 3.59 -0.91
CA CYS A 53 -0.49 3.66 -2.20
C CYS A 53 -0.44 5.12 -2.64
N ASN A 54 0.76 5.66 -2.77
CA ASN A 54 0.94 7.06 -3.14
C ASN A 54 2.34 7.34 -3.67
N GLN A 55 2.51 8.49 -4.29
CA GLN A 55 3.82 9.06 -4.61
C GLN A 55 4.31 9.86 -3.42
N LEU A 56 5.63 10.02 -3.29
CA LEU A 56 6.19 10.97 -2.34
C LEU A 56 6.12 12.38 -2.90
N PRO A 57 5.93 13.41 -2.06
CA PRO A 57 5.99 14.80 -2.52
C PRO A 57 7.32 15.15 -3.17
N THR A 58 8.42 14.50 -2.77
CA THR A 58 9.78 14.75 -3.25
C THR A 58 10.20 13.82 -4.38
N ASP A 59 9.43 12.77 -4.68
CA ASP A 59 9.71 11.80 -5.75
C ASP A 59 8.41 11.41 -6.43
N SER A 60 8.07 12.12 -7.49
CA SER A 60 6.87 11.86 -8.27
C SER A 60 7.05 10.78 -9.33
N LYS A 61 8.24 10.18 -9.43
CA LYS A 61 8.55 9.14 -10.44
C LYS A 61 8.16 7.74 -9.98
N LYS A 62 8.02 7.53 -8.68
CA LYS A 62 7.71 6.23 -8.12
C LYS A 62 6.46 6.28 -7.25
N TYR A 63 5.69 5.20 -7.31
CA TYR A 63 4.61 4.92 -6.39
C TYR A 63 5.10 3.95 -5.33
N TYR A 64 4.68 4.16 -4.10
CA TYR A 64 4.96 3.27 -2.98
C TYR A 64 3.65 2.67 -2.49
N LEU A 65 3.58 1.34 -2.53
CA LEU A 65 2.43 0.59 -2.03
C LEU A 65 2.86 -0.08 -0.73
N PHE A 66 2.26 0.36 0.38
CA PHE A 66 2.57 -0.15 1.70
C PHE A 66 1.47 -1.10 2.17
N ILE A 67 1.87 -2.24 2.68
CA ILE A 67 0.98 -3.20 3.35
C ILE A 67 1.46 -3.35 4.81
N ASN A 68 0.53 -3.11 5.74
CA ASN A 68 0.78 -3.28 7.17
C ASN A 68 0.50 -4.75 7.54
N LYS A 69 1.54 -5.48 7.92
CA LYS A 69 1.39 -6.89 8.33
C LYS A 69 0.47 -7.07 9.52
N SER A 70 0.41 -6.09 10.42
CA SER A 70 -0.49 -6.17 11.58
C SER A 70 -1.97 -6.11 11.19
N ALA A 71 -2.28 -5.67 9.97
CA ALA A 71 -3.65 -5.67 9.45
C ALA A 71 -4.02 -6.97 8.73
N ILE A 72 -3.07 -7.86 8.51
CA ILE A 72 -3.31 -9.17 7.88
C ILE A 72 -4.03 -10.07 8.89
N THR A 73 -5.18 -10.61 8.48
CA THR A 73 -6.10 -11.32 9.36
C THR A 73 -6.03 -12.85 9.24
N ASN A 74 -5.34 -13.36 8.21
CA ASN A 74 -5.34 -14.77 7.78
C ASN A 74 -6.69 -15.22 7.18
N ASP A 75 -7.64 -14.31 7.01
CA ASP A 75 -8.83 -14.53 6.20
C ASP A 75 -8.50 -14.09 4.77
N LEU A 76 -8.40 -15.05 3.86
CA LEU A 76 -7.95 -14.79 2.48
C LEU A 76 -8.79 -13.73 1.77
N LEU A 77 -10.10 -13.71 1.98
CA LEU A 77 -10.98 -12.75 1.32
C LEU A 77 -10.73 -11.32 1.82
N ILE A 78 -10.57 -11.16 3.14
CA ILE A 78 -10.31 -9.86 3.76
C ILE A 78 -8.92 -9.36 3.32
N ASP A 79 -7.92 -10.22 3.41
CA ASP A 79 -6.53 -9.86 3.11
C ASP A 79 -6.35 -9.54 1.62
N PHE A 80 -6.95 -10.34 0.73
CA PHE A 80 -6.95 -10.04 -0.71
C PHE A 80 -7.67 -8.73 -1.00
N GLY A 81 -8.77 -8.47 -0.31
CA GLY A 81 -9.52 -7.21 -0.45
C GLY A 81 -8.66 -5.99 -0.14
N LEU A 82 -7.89 -6.04 0.94
CA LEU A 82 -6.96 -4.97 1.29
C LEU A 82 -5.93 -4.75 0.19
N ILE A 83 -5.29 -5.83 -0.26
CA ILE A 83 -4.24 -5.76 -1.28
C ILE A 83 -4.81 -5.29 -2.62
N PHE A 84 -5.99 -5.75 -2.99
CA PHE A 84 -6.67 -5.30 -4.20
C PHE A 84 -7.01 -3.81 -4.14
N HIS A 85 -7.49 -3.34 -2.98
CA HIS A 85 -7.78 -1.92 -2.77
C HIS A 85 -6.54 -1.04 -3.04
N GLU A 86 -5.40 -1.40 -2.47
CA GLU A 86 -4.17 -0.63 -2.67
C GLU A 86 -3.64 -0.76 -4.10
N SER A 87 -3.76 -1.93 -4.71
CA SER A 87 -3.38 -2.15 -6.12
C SER A 87 -4.22 -1.29 -7.07
N THR A 88 -5.51 -1.14 -6.77
CA THR A 88 -6.42 -0.29 -7.55
C THR A 88 -5.99 1.18 -7.48
N HIS A 89 -5.57 1.65 -6.30
CA HIS A 89 -5.07 3.01 -6.14
C HIS A 89 -3.86 3.29 -7.04
N TYR A 90 -2.93 2.34 -7.17
CA TYR A 90 -1.78 2.50 -8.05
C TYR A 90 -2.21 2.76 -9.49
N TYR A 91 -3.04 1.89 -10.05
CA TYR A 91 -3.46 2.02 -11.44
C TYR A 91 -4.33 3.24 -11.67
N PHE A 92 -5.28 3.52 -10.78
CA PHE A 92 -6.19 4.64 -10.95
C PHE A 92 -5.47 5.99 -10.82
N ARG A 93 -4.51 6.11 -9.93
CA ARG A 93 -3.72 7.34 -9.80
C ARG A 93 -2.78 7.54 -10.98
N LYS A 94 -2.16 6.46 -11.45
CA LYS A 94 -1.25 6.50 -12.59
C LYS A 94 -1.96 6.88 -13.90
N TYR A 95 -3.18 6.40 -14.09
CA TYR A 95 -3.93 6.58 -15.33
C TYR A 95 -5.19 7.43 -15.16
N TYR A 96 -5.17 8.35 -14.21
CA TYR A 96 -6.33 9.17 -13.86
C TYR A 96 -6.99 9.84 -15.08
N ASP A 97 -6.17 10.40 -16.00
CA ASP A 97 -6.67 11.12 -17.17
C ASP A 97 -7.33 10.20 -18.21
N THR A 98 -7.10 8.90 -18.14
CA THR A 98 -7.60 7.91 -19.12
C THR A 98 -8.54 6.89 -18.50
N LEU A 99 -9.02 7.11 -17.28
CA LEU A 99 -9.85 6.15 -16.52
C LEU A 99 -11.09 5.68 -17.30
N LYS A 100 -11.81 6.61 -17.90
CA LYS A 100 -13.08 6.30 -18.61
C LYS A 100 -12.89 5.37 -19.80
N GLU A 101 -11.72 5.45 -20.46
CA GLU A 101 -11.41 4.66 -21.65
C GLU A 101 -10.81 3.30 -21.32
N ASN A 102 -10.20 3.18 -20.13
CA ASN A 102 -9.39 2.02 -19.76
C ASN A 102 -9.85 1.32 -18.48
N GLU A 103 -11.04 1.63 -17.97
CA GLU A 103 -11.51 1.14 -16.66
C GLU A 103 -11.43 -0.38 -16.54
N GLU A 104 -11.95 -1.12 -17.53
CA GLU A 104 -11.95 -2.58 -17.52
C GLU A 104 -10.54 -3.14 -17.50
N ASN A 105 -9.64 -2.58 -18.32
CA ASN A 105 -8.25 -3.00 -18.35
C ASN A 105 -7.55 -2.70 -17.02
N LEU A 106 -7.84 -1.55 -16.42
CA LEU A 106 -7.24 -1.15 -15.15
C LEU A 106 -7.70 -2.06 -14.00
N ILE A 107 -8.96 -2.46 -14.00
CA ILE A 107 -9.48 -3.39 -13.00
C ILE A 107 -8.79 -4.76 -13.15
N THR A 108 -8.67 -5.27 -14.37
CA THR A 108 -7.99 -6.54 -14.64
C THR A 108 -6.52 -6.50 -14.23
N GLU A 109 -5.81 -5.42 -14.58
CA GLU A 109 -4.42 -5.25 -14.18
C GLU A 109 -4.27 -5.12 -12.66
N SER A 110 -5.22 -4.44 -11.99
CA SER A 110 -5.24 -4.34 -10.52
C SER A 110 -5.41 -5.72 -9.87
N GLU A 111 -6.26 -6.57 -10.42
CA GLU A 111 -6.44 -7.95 -9.94
C GLU A 111 -5.14 -8.75 -10.08
N GLN A 112 -4.47 -8.65 -11.23
CA GLN A 112 -3.21 -9.36 -11.48
C GLN A 112 -2.11 -8.88 -10.54
N LEU A 113 -2.03 -7.56 -10.32
CA LEU A 113 -1.09 -6.99 -9.36
C LEU A 113 -1.40 -7.48 -7.95
N ALA A 114 -2.68 -7.49 -7.56
CA ALA A 114 -3.09 -7.96 -6.24
C ALA A 114 -2.72 -9.43 -6.03
N ILE A 115 -2.88 -10.29 -7.05
CA ILE A 115 -2.47 -11.70 -6.98
C ILE A 115 -0.97 -11.79 -6.77
N LYS A 116 -0.18 -11.03 -7.52
CA LYS A 116 1.29 -11.02 -7.38
C LYS A 116 1.72 -10.60 -5.97
N ILE A 117 1.16 -9.51 -5.46
CA ILE A 117 1.46 -9.00 -4.12
C ILE A 117 1.00 -10.00 -3.06
N SER A 118 -0.18 -10.61 -3.23
CA SER A 118 -0.69 -11.61 -2.30
C SER A 118 0.24 -12.82 -2.15
N LYS A 119 0.84 -13.26 -3.25
CA LYS A 119 1.82 -14.34 -3.21
C LYS A 119 3.06 -13.97 -2.40
N ILE A 120 3.39 -12.70 -2.32
CA ILE A 120 4.52 -12.20 -1.52
C ILE A 120 4.12 -12.05 -0.05
N CYS A 121 2.95 -11.48 0.23
CA CYS A 121 2.51 -11.10 1.57
C CYS A 121 1.79 -12.21 2.32
N LEU A 122 1.05 -13.06 1.60
CA LEU A 122 0.14 -14.08 2.18
C LEU A 122 0.71 -15.47 1.98
N LYS A 123 1.87 -15.71 2.54
CA LYS A 123 2.46 -17.05 2.51
C LYS A 123 1.78 -17.92 3.56
N SER A 124 1.17 -18.96 3.09
CA SER A 124 0.64 -19.99 3.98
C SER A 124 1.77 -20.81 4.61
#